data_1183c63a3e3388f8e0c1e1af3a4fcd52
#
_entry.id   1183c63a3e3388f8e0c1e1af3a4fcd52
#
_cell.length_a   1.000
_cell.length_b   1.000
_cell.length_c   1.000
_cell.angle_alpha   90.00
_cell.angle_beta   90.00
_cell.angle_gamma   90.00
#
_symmetry.space_group_name_H-M   'P 1'
#
loop_
_entity.id
_entity.type
_entity.pdbx_description
1 polymer ?
#
loop_
_entity_poly.entity_id
_entity_poly.type
_entity_poly.pdbx_seq_one_letter_code
_entity_poly.pdbx_strand_id
1 'polypeptide(L)'
;MQYTPRILIIHRALAPYRIDLFSHLAKRYDVELYLEYGQPLEQDFNLAQQGERIQFDYKLLAPGGRLLPNLRPEILRILRKPYDLILCSEFNLLTGMLYLLRGRSARPLPRLVSICDDNMAMAEATITDSSYWSRRWLLDRIDGVILCNEQVKDRYRDLYRGELSKWHFLPIVQDEQYLQRQVALAQAETAALRSCYAIPDGRAVILYVGRLDKVKNLPRLLEAFRLVIDEGLDLQLLMVGDGPMDAELRQQATTLSLEERVTFAGKQQGSDLYAHYGLGDALVLPSTYEPFGATVAEALVLGMPVAVSEVAGSCTLVRSDEEGCRLNPLDTEDIARALRHLYDLIGERCGGITRQSLLPYTFDQYMSQLDGYLDSLIAERYK
;
A
#
# COMPACT_ATOMS: atom_id res chain seq x y z
N MET A 1 -3.38 35.67 13.01
CA MET A 1 -3.73 34.28 12.66
C MET A 1 -2.69 33.80 11.66
N GLN A 2 -2.06 32.68 11.92
CA GLN A 2 -1.11 32.09 10.98
C GLN A 2 -1.91 31.56 9.77
N TYR A 3 -1.47 31.85 8.55
CA TYR A 3 -2.13 31.40 7.34
C TYR A 3 -2.05 29.87 7.23
N THR A 4 -3.18 29.20 7.12
CA THR A 4 -3.25 27.76 6.88
C THR A 4 -3.53 27.52 5.39
N PRO A 5 -2.62 26.89 4.65
CA PRO A 5 -2.82 26.63 3.23
C PRO A 5 -4.05 25.76 2.98
N ARG A 6 -4.77 26.08 1.90
CA ARG A 6 -5.97 25.33 1.51
C ARG A 6 -5.67 24.34 0.40
N ILE A 7 -5.97 23.05 0.66
CA ILE A 7 -5.68 21.95 -0.25
C ILE A 7 -6.97 21.28 -0.73
N LEU A 8 -7.13 21.18 -2.04
CA LEU A 8 -8.13 20.31 -2.67
C LEU A 8 -7.52 18.93 -2.90
N ILE A 9 -8.13 17.89 -2.35
CA ILE A 9 -7.76 16.50 -2.62
C ILE A 9 -8.85 15.86 -3.46
N ILE A 10 -8.49 15.26 -4.60
CA ILE A 10 -9.39 14.44 -5.41
C ILE A 10 -8.73 13.09 -5.60
N HIS A 11 -9.32 12.04 -5.00
CA HIS A 11 -8.77 10.69 -5.01
C HIS A 11 -9.80 9.68 -5.54
N ARG A 12 -9.34 8.56 -6.12
CA ARG A 12 -10.24 7.57 -6.73
C ARG A 12 -11.23 7.01 -5.72
N ALA A 13 -10.74 6.46 -4.62
CA ALA A 13 -11.56 5.91 -3.53
C ALA A 13 -10.76 5.88 -2.23
N LEU A 14 -11.44 5.74 -1.10
CA LEU A 14 -10.80 5.64 0.20
C LEU A 14 -10.43 4.18 0.47
N ALA A 15 -9.16 3.87 0.39
CA ALA A 15 -8.62 2.59 0.85
C ALA A 15 -8.12 2.72 2.31
N PRO A 16 -8.19 1.66 3.13
CA PRO A 16 -7.78 1.70 4.55
C PRO A 16 -6.35 2.25 4.75
N TYR A 17 -5.44 1.94 3.87
CA TYR A 17 -4.05 2.40 3.92
C TYR A 17 -3.85 3.89 3.54
N ARG A 18 -4.89 4.59 3.08
CA ARG A 18 -4.86 6.05 2.79
C ARG A 18 -5.48 6.89 3.92
N ILE A 19 -6.16 6.26 4.88
CA ILE A 19 -6.86 6.97 5.96
C ILE A 19 -5.89 7.80 6.79
N ASP A 20 -4.77 7.25 7.20
CA ASP A 20 -3.81 7.97 8.06
C ASP A 20 -3.14 9.13 7.32
N LEU A 21 -2.80 8.95 6.03
CA LEU A 21 -2.30 10.02 5.18
C LEU A 21 -3.30 11.19 5.11
N PHE A 22 -4.57 10.91 4.80
CA PHE A 22 -5.56 11.98 4.68
C PHE A 22 -5.92 12.60 6.03
N SER A 23 -5.91 11.81 7.12
CA SER A 23 -6.06 12.33 8.48
C SER A 23 -4.92 13.27 8.87
N HIS A 24 -3.69 12.93 8.51
CA HIS A 24 -2.53 13.79 8.73
C HIS A 24 -2.66 15.11 7.95
N LEU A 25 -2.97 15.04 6.66
CA LEU A 25 -3.13 16.23 5.83
C LEU A 25 -4.27 17.14 6.33
N ALA A 26 -5.40 16.55 6.78
CA ALA A 26 -6.53 17.31 7.30
C ALA A 26 -6.25 17.97 8.66
N LYS A 27 -5.32 17.44 9.47
CA LYS A 27 -4.87 18.09 10.72
C LYS A 27 -3.96 19.27 10.46
N ARG A 28 -3.18 19.25 9.37
CA ARG A 28 -2.16 20.24 9.08
C ARG A 28 -2.66 21.37 8.18
N TYR A 29 -3.55 21.06 7.23
CA TYR A 29 -4.02 21.98 6.19
C TYR A 29 -5.55 22.13 6.23
N ASP A 30 -6.08 23.22 5.63
CA ASP A 30 -7.51 23.33 5.33
C ASP A 30 -7.84 22.44 4.11
N VAL A 31 -8.24 21.19 4.37
CA VAL A 31 -8.45 20.16 3.35
C VAL A 31 -9.91 20.07 2.95
N GLU A 32 -10.16 20.09 1.64
CA GLU A 32 -11.44 19.70 1.05
C GLU A 32 -11.22 18.45 0.19
N LEU A 33 -11.77 17.30 0.63
CA LEU A 33 -11.52 15.97 0.02
C LEU A 33 -12.75 15.48 -0.74
N TYR A 34 -12.51 15.08 -1.99
CA TYR A 34 -13.50 14.42 -2.84
C TYR A 34 -13.01 13.06 -3.31
N LEU A 35 -13.91 12.07 -3.31
CA LEU A 35 -13.67 10.75 -3.86
C LEU A 35 -14.44 10.56 -5.17
N GLU A 36 -13.81 9.95 -6.17
CA GLU A 36 -14.47 9.64 -7.44
C GLU A 36 -15.47 8.49 -7.29
N TYR A 37 -15.17 7.52 -6.43
CA TYR A 37 -15.98 6.32 -6.19
C TYR A 37 -16.14 6.08 -4.69
N GLY A 38 -17.30 5.53 -4.31
CA GLY A 38 -17.58 5.18 -2.90
C GLY A 38 -16.76 3.99 -2.40
N GLN A 39 -16.34 3.11 -3.31
CA GLN A 39 -15.51 1.94 -3.06
C GLN A 39 -14.44 1.83 -4.15
N PRO A 40 -13.24 1.31 -3.85
CA PRO A 40 -12.27 0.95 -4.87
C PRO A 40 -12.86 -0.10 -5.82
N LEU A 41 -12.56 0.02 -7.11
CA LEU A 41 -12.90 -1.02 -8.08
C LEU A 41 -12.22 -2.33 -7.67
N GLU A 42 -12.97 -3.43 -7.68
CA GLU A 42 -12.49 -4.79 -7.36
C GLU A 42 -12.12 -5.07 -5.89
N GLN A 43 -12.33 -4.12 -4.98
CA GLN A 43 -12.08 -4.32 -3.55
C GLN A 43 -13.26 -3.82 -2.73
N ASP A 44 -13.75 -4.67 -1.83
CA ASP A 44 -14.81 -4.33 -0.90
C ASP A 44 -14.21 -4.13 0.50
N PHE A 45 -14.04 -2.87 0.89
CA PHE A 45 -13.58 -2.50 2.22
C PHE A 45 -14.77 -2.07 3.10
N ASN A 46 -14.88 -2.63 4.28
CA ASN A 46 -15.84 -2.18 5.26
C ASN A 46 -15.37 -0.88 5.94
N LEU A 47 -15.61 0.26 5.28
CA LEU A 47 -15.24 1.58 5.82
C LEU A 47 -15.98 1.91 7.14
N ALA A 48 -17.12 1.29 7.42
CA ALA A 48 -17.83 1.50 8.68
C ALA A 48 -17.01 1.01 9.89
N GLN A 49 -16.21 -0.04 9.72
CA GLN A 49 -15.28 -0.53 10.76
C GLN A 49 -14.06 0.39 10.96
N GLN A 50 -13.83 1.34 10.04
CA GLN A 50 -12.73 2.32 10.10
C GLN A 50 -13.21 3.69 10.63
N GLY A 51 -14.47 3.82 11.04
CA GLY A 51 -15.10 5.10 11.37
C GLY A 51 -14.33 5.95 12.39
N GLU A 52 -13.81 5.34 13.46
CA GLU A 52 -13.01 6.04 14.47
C GLU A 52 -11.65 6.54 13.93
N ARG A 53 -11.12 5.90 12.89
CA ARG A 53 -9.86 6.25 12.25
C ARG A 53 -10.00 7.39 11.25
N ILE A 54 -11.18 7.56 10.64
CA ILE A 54 -11.45 8.61 9.67
C ILE A 54 -11.70 9.93 10.42
N GLN A 55 -10.67 10.78 10.51
CA GLN A 55 -10.68 12.06 11.22
C GLN A 55 -10.77 13.26 10.25
N PHE A 56 -11.48 13.07 9.13
CA PHE A 56 -11.67 14.08 8.09
C PHE A 56 -13.01 13.90 7.39
N ASP A 57 -13.54 15.00 6.86
CA ASP A 57 -14.74 14.95 6.02
C ASP A 57 -14.38 14.68 4.56
N TYR A 58 -15.19 13.91 3.88
CA TYR A 58 -15.06 13.71 2.44
C TYR A 58 -16.42 13.70 1.74
N LYS A 59 -16.41 13.98 0.44
CA LYS A 59 -17.60 14.00 -0.41
C LYS A 59 -17.37 13.11 -1.63
N LEU A 60 -18.44 12.52 -2.15
CA LEU A 60 -18.39 11.82 -3.42
C LEU A 60 -18.59 12.82 -4.56
N LEU A 61 -17.75 12.73 -5.59
CA LEU A 61 -17.96 13.48 -6.81
C LEU A 61 -19.19 12.91 -7.55
N ALA A 62 -20.06 13.81 -8.01
CA ALA A 62 -21.17 13.40 -8.86
C ALA A 62 -20.62 12.65 -10.10
N PRO A 63 -21.25 11.53 -10.50
CA PRO A 63 -20.84 10.79 -11.68
C PRO A 63 -20.93 11.67 -12.94
N GLY A 64 -20.06 11.42 -13.89
CA GLY A 64 -20.12 12.06 -15.20
C GLY A 64 -21.37 11.67 -15.99
N GLY A 65 -21.64 12.38 -17.07
CA GLY A 65 -22.76 12.06 -17.95
C GLY A 65 -22.59 10.69 -18.62
N ARG A 66 -23.71 10.09 -19.07
CA ARG A 66 -23.73 8.76 -19.72
C ARG A 66 -22.75 8.60 -20.90
N LEU A 67 -22.51 9.67 -21.66
CA LEU A 67 -21.59 9.68 -22.82
C LEU A 67 -20.12 9.88 -22.43
N LEU A 68 -19.85 10.55 -21.31
CA LEU A 68 -18.51 10.86 -20.82
C LEU A 68 -18.45 10.65 -19.30
N PRO A 69 -18.43 9.40 -18.83
CA PRO A 69 -18.52 9.07 -17.40
C PRO A 69 -17.34 9.62 -16.57
N ASN A 70 -16.19 9.82 -17.20
CA ASN A 70 -14.99 10.37 -16.56
C ASN A 70 -14.94 11.91 -16.57
N LEU A 71 -15.89 12.57 -17.25
CA LEU A 71 -16.02 14.02 -17.22
C LEU A 71 -16.86 14.40 -16.00
N ARG A 72 -16.27 15.13 -15.05
CA ARG A 72 -16.87 15.54 -13.78
C ARG A 72 -17.20 17.03 -13.80
N PRO A 73 -18.39 17.47 -14.28
CA PRO A 73 -18.73 18.90 -14.38
C PRO A 73 -18.69 19.64 -13.04
N GLU A 74 -18.90 18.92 -11.94
CA GLU A 74 -18.86 19.49 -10.59
C GLU A 74 -17.52 20.15 -10.27
N ILE A 75 -16.43 19.71 -10.90
CA ILE A 75 -15.10 20.34 -10.75
C ILE A 75 -15.12 21.83 -11.10
N LEU A 76 -15.93 22.24 -12.08
CA LEU A 76 -16.08 23.65 -12.41
C LEU A 76 -16.61 24.48 -11.26
N ARG A 77 -17.44 23.90 -10.40
CA ARG A 77 -17.97 24.57 -9.18
C ARG A 77 -16.93 24.52 -8.05
N ILE A 78 -16.29 23.38 -7.85
CA ILE A 78 -15.26 23.19 -6.82
C ILE A 78 -14.13 24.17 -7.02
N LEU A 79 -13.61 24.30 -8.25
CA LEU A 79 -12.51 25.20 -8.60
C LEU A 79 -12.86 26.70 -8.59
N ARG A 80 -14.07 27.10 -8.17
CA ARG A 80 -14.36 28.53 -7.86
C ARG A 80 -13.83 28.96 -6.51
N LYS A 81 -13.50 28.01 -5.63
CA LYS A 81 -12.90 28.28 -4.33
C LYS A 81 -11.39 28.49 -4.48
N PRO A 82 -10.77 29.33 -3.66
CA PRO A 82 -9.31 29.52 -3.71
C PRO A 82 -8.60 28.34 -3.05
N TYR A 83 -7.74 27.67 -3.79
CA TYR A 83 -6.84 26.62 -3.29
C TYR A 83 -5.40 27.03 -3.54
N ASP A 84 -4.49 26.58 -2.66
CA ASP A 84 -3.06 26.76 -2.81
C ASP A 84 -2.42 25.57 -3.54
N LEU A 85 -2.97 24.37 -3.28
CA LEU A 85 -2.52 23.13 -3.90
C LEU A 85 -3.71 22.24 -4.23
N ILE A 86 -3.60 21.50 -5.32
CA ILE A 86 -4.53 20.45 -5.73
C ILE A 86 -3.74 19.14 -5.75
N LEU A 87 -4.13 18.19 -4.91
CA LEU A 87 -3.62 16.83 -4.90
C LEU A 87 -4.63 15.91 -5.59
N CYS A 88 -4.25 15.30 -6.68
CA CYS A 88 -5.10 14.36 -7.42
C CYS A 88 -4.44 12.98 -7.51
N SER A 89 -5.23 11.96 -7.87
CA SER A 89 -4.70 10.62 -8.09
C SER A 89 -4.50 10.34 -9.57
N GLU A 90 -3.39 9.68 -9.89
CA GLU A 90 -3.05 9.17 -11.21
C GLU A 90 -2.82 10.25 -12.30
N PHE A 91 -2.49 9.78 -13.50
CA PHE A 91 -2.30 10.61 -14.71
C PHE A 91 -3.45 10.36 -15.71
N ASN A 92 -4.66 10.75 -15.34
CA ASN A 92 -5.86 10.46 -16.08
C ASN A 92 -6.51 11.74 -16.66
N LEU A 93 -7.68 11.57 -17.30
CA LEU A 93 -8.45 12.67 -17.88
C LEU A 93 -8.81 13.72 -16.81
N LEU A 94 -9.12 13.29 -15.59
CA LEU A 94 -9.48 14.18 -14.49
C LEU A 94 -8.31 15.08 -14.10
N THR A 95 -7.11 14.53 -13.99
CA THR A 95 -5.87 15.29 -13.75
C THR A 95 -5.63 16.32 -14.86
N GLY A 96 -5.87 15.94 -16.12
CA GLY A 96 -5.81 16.87 -17.27
C GLY A 96 -6.83 18.01 -17.17
N MET A 97 -8.06 17.71 -16.75
CA MET A 97 -9.10 18.73 -16.52
C MET A 97 -8.71 19.68 -15.38
N LEU A 98 -8.19 19.14 -14.26
CA LEU A 98 -7.72 19.96 -13.13
C LEU A 98 -6.61 20.90 -13.58
N TYR A 99 -5.64 20.42 -14.35
CA TYR A 99 -4.59 21.25 -14.92
C TYR A 99 -5.15 22.41 -15.76
N LEU A 100 -6.05 22.13 -16.70
CA LEU A 100 -6.61 23.12 -17.61
C LEU A 100 -7.52 24.15 -16.90
N LEU A 101 -8.21 23.71 -15.84
CA LEU A 101 -9.24 24.51 -15.16
C LEU A 101 -8.75 25.16 -13.86
N ARG A 102 -7.54 24.84 -13.37
CA ARG A 102 -7.04 25.33 -12.08
C ARG A 102 -6.97 26.87 -11.99
N GLY A 103 -6.82 27.55 -13.12
CA GLY A 103 -6.86 29.02 -13.18
C GLY A 103 -8.19 29.66 -12.79
N ARG A 104 -9.25 28.86 -12.61
CA ARG A 104 -10.55 29.32 -12.07
C ARG A 104 -10.53 29.44 -10.55
N SER A 105 -9.60 28.75 -9.87
CA SER A 105 -9.51 28.70 -8.42
C SER A 105 -8.92 30.00 -7.84
N ALA A 106 -7.69 30.31 -8.18
CA ALA A 106 -6.98 31.43 -7.59
C ALA A 106 -5.85 31.93 -8.50
N ARG A 107 -5.36 33.14 -8.21
CA ARG A 107 -4.12 33.66 -8.77
C ARG A 107 -3.23 34.15 -7.61
N PRO A 108 -1.98 33.74 -7.55
CA PRO A 108 -1.28 32.82 -8.48
C PRO A 108 -1.98 31.44 -8.54
N LEU A 109 -1.69 30.66 -9.60
CA LEU A 109 -2.34 29.37 -9.83
C LEU A 109 -2.04 28.37 -8.70
N PRO A 110 -3.02 27.54 -8.27
CA PRO A 110 -2.72 26.45 -7.33
C PRO A 110 -1.72 25.47 -7.92
N ARG A 111 -0.81 24.98 -7.09
CA ARG A 111 0.09 23.89 -7.49
C ARG A 111 -0.71 22.62 -7.71
N LEU A 112 -0.38 21.87 -8.75
CA LEU A 112 -1.02 20.60 -9.08
C LEU A 112 -0.03 19.44 -8.86
N VAL A 113 -0.36 18.55 -7.92
CA VAL A 113 0.43 17.38 -7.56
C VAL A 113 -0.39 16.12 -7.83
N SER A 114 0.22 15.10 -8.42
CA SER A 114 -0.40 13.78 -8.59
C SER A 114 0.23 12.77 -7.64
N ILE A 115 -0.60 11.98 -6.96
CA ILE A 115 -0.20 10.79 -6.23
C ILE A 115 -0.53 9.56 -7.08
N CYS A 116 0.45 8.67 -7.27
CA CYS A 116 0.35 7.58 -8.21
C CYS A 116 0.89 6.28 -7.60
N ASP A 117 0.12 5.20 -7.76
CA ASP A 117 0.43 3.87 -7.24
C ASP A 117 0.90 2.92 -8.35
N ASP A 118 1.65 3.41 -9.34
CA ASP A 118 2.20 2.62 -10.44
C ASP A 118 3.30 1.66 -9.95
N ASN A 119 3.41 0.53 -10.64
CA ASN A 119 4.55 -0.40 -10.52
C ASN A 119 5.47 -0.32 -11.76
N MET A 120 6.61 -1.03 -11.73
CA MET A 120 7.57 -1.03 -12.83
C MET A 120 6.99 -1.55 -14.15
N ALA A 121 6.12 -2.57 -14.12
CA ALA A 121 5.47 -3.09 -15.32
C ALA A 121 4.55 -2.04 -15.97
N MET A 122 3.82 -1.27 -15.16
CA MET A 122 3.01 -0.14 -15.65
C MET A 122 3.88 0.98 -16.20
N ALA A 123 4.99 1.29 -15.55
CA ALA A 123 5.93 2.30 -16.03
C ALA A 123 6.54 1.94 -17.39
N GLU A 124 6.93 0.68 -17.58
CA GLU A 124 7.47 0.19 -18.86
C GLU A 124 6.39 0.08 -19.94
N ALA A 125 5.21 -0.42 -19.63
CA ALA A 125 4.11 -0.53 -20.58
C ALA A 125 3.72 0.83 -21.17
N THR A 126 3.77 1.91 -20.39
CA THR A 126 3.44 3.25 -20.87
C THR A 126 4.38 3.77 -21.94
N ILE A 127 5.60 3.24 -22.08
CA ILE A 127 6.54 3.66 -23.15
C ILE A 127 6.07 3.20 -24.53
N THR A 128 5.40 2.06 -24.60
CA THR A 128 4.92 1.44 -25.84
C THR A 128 3.44 1.72 -26.12
N ASP A 129 2.70 2.26 -25.15
CA ASP A 129 1.28 2.54 -25.27
C ASP A 129 1.01 3.96 -25.82
N SER A 130 -0.15 4.12 -26.45
CA SER A 130 -0.68 5.42 -26.89
C SER A 130 -0.84 6.43 -25.76
N SER A 131 -0.96 5.96 -24.52
CA SER A 131 -1.01 6.80 -23.31
C SER A 131 0.31 7.52 -22.99
N TYR A 132 1.45 7.11 -23.58
CA TYR A 132 2.75 7.74 -23.33
C TYR A 132 2.74 9.25 -23.57
N TRP A 133 2.22 9.69 -24.71
CA TRP A 133 2.21 11.10 -25.08
C TRP A 133 1.30 11.94 -24.18
N SER A 134 0.14 11.40 -23.79
CA SER A 134 -0.79 12.10 -22.89
C SER A 134 -0.22 12.18 -21.47
N ARG A 135 0.42 11.10 -20.98
CA ARG A 135 1.10 11.08 -19.69
C ARG A 135 2.28 12.04 -19.67
N ARG A 136 3.12 12.01 -20.71
CA ARG A 136 4.23 12.95 -20.86
C ARG A 136 3.75 14.40 -20.89
N TRP A 137 2.70 14.70 -21.67
CA TRP A 137 2.14 16.04 -21.72
C TRP A 137 1.69 16.55 -20.35
N LEU A 138 1.09 15.68 -19.54
CA LEU A 138 0.68 15.98 -18.15
C LEU A 138 1.90 16.15 -17.26
N LEU A 139 2.81 15.19 -17.28
CA LEU A 139 4.00 15.18 -16.44
C LEU A 139 4.90 16.40 -16.67
N ASP A 140 5.04 16.87 -17.90
CA ASP A 140 5.80 18.10 -18.21
C ASP A 140 5.16 19.37 -17.60
N ARG A 141 3.89 19.31 -17.16
CA ARG A 141 3.09 20.50 -16.79
C ARG A 141 2.60 20.54 -15.35
N ILE A 142 2.48 19.41 -14.68
CA ILE A 142 2.13 19.37 -13.26
C ILE A 142 3.34 19.75 -12.41
N ASP A 143 3.08 20.27 -11.22
CA ASP A 143 4.11 20.86 -10.37
C ASP A 143 4.82 19.79 -9.52
N GLY A 144 4.15 18.66 -9.21
CA GLY A 144 4.74 17.60 -8.40
C GLY A 144 4.13 16.22 -8.66
N VAL A 145 4.89 15.18 -8.30
CA VAL A 145 4.50 13.77 -8.39
C VAL A 145 4.93 13.05 -7.13
N ILE A 146 3.98 12.37 -6.49
CA ILE A 146 4.22 11.51 -5.34
C ILE A 146 4.03 10.07 -5.81
N LEU A 147 5.04 9.23 -5.61
CA LEU A 147 5.04 7.82 -6.00
C LEU A 147 5.27 6.93 -4.78
N CYS A 148 4.48 5.85 -4.66
CA CYS A 148 4.62 4.89 -3.58
C CYS A 148 5.76 3.89 -3.80
N ASN A 149 6.30 3.80 -5.02
CA ASN A 149 7.37 2.92 -5.41
C ASN A 149 8.61 3.74 -5.82
N GLU A 150 9.71 3.55 -5.09
CA GLU A 150 10.95 4.30 -5.31
C GLU A 150 11.60 3.98 -6.67
N GLN A 151 11.56 2.72 -7.09
CA GLN A 151 12.08 2.30 -8.40
C GLN A 151 11.31 2.97 -9.54
N VAL A 152 9.97 3.06 -9.43
CA VAL A 152 9.12 3.77 -10.40
C VAL A 152 9.41 5.26 -10.41
N LYS A 153 9.64 5.87 -9.23
CA LYS A 153 10.03 7.28 -9.12
C LYS A 153 11.32 7.55 -9.91
N ASP A 154 12.33 6.72 -9.71
CA ASP A 154 13.62 6.87 -10.41
C ASP A 154 13.46 6.62 -11.91
N ARG A 155 12.69 5.61 -12.28
CA ARG A 155 12.39 5.33 -13.70
C ARG A 155 11.64 6.47 -14.38
N TYR A 156 10.65 7.05 -13.72
CA TYR A 156 9.90 8.19 -14.27
C TYR A 156 10.76 9.44 -14.39
N ARG A 157 11.61 9.71 -13.42
CA ARG A 157 12.57 10.82 -13.50
C ARG A 157 13.47 10.69 -14.73
N ASP A 158 13.95 9.49 -15.04
CA ASP A 158 14.81 9.23 -16.21
C ASP A 158 14.04 9.35 -17.53
N LEU A 159 12.79 8.85 -17.57
CA LEU A 159 11.95 8.89 -18.76
C LEU A 159 11.43 10.29 -19.10
N TYR A 160 11.04 11.07 -18.10
CA TYR A 160 10.30 12.32 -18.26
C TYR A 160 11.13 13.58 -18.00
N ARG A 161 12.41 13.44 -17.67
CA ARG A 161 13.40 14.53 -17.53
C ARG A 161 12.89 15.72 -16.69
N GLY A 162 12.28 15.44 -15.54
CA GLY A 162 11.83 16.48 -14.60
C GLY A 162 12.94 16.90 -13.65
N GLU A 163 12.81 18.09 -13.05
CA GLU A 163 13.64 18.51 -11.93
C GLU A 163 13.53 17.52 -10.77
N LEU A 164 14.61 17.32 -10.01
CA LEU A 164 14.61 16.39 -8.86
C LEU A 164 13.55 16.75 -7.82
N SER A 165 13.33 18.04 -7.59
CA SER A 165 12.33 18.58 -6.66
C SER A 165 10.88 18.21 -6.99
N LYS A 166 10.61 17.82 -8.23
CA LYS A 166 9.27 17.42 -8.70
C LYS A 166 8.84 16.05 -8.19
N TRP A 167 9.79 15.16 -7.90
CA TRP A 167 9.55 13.75 -7.63
C TRP A 167 9.69 13.43 -6.15
N HIS A 168 8.62 13.00 -5.51
CA HIS A 168 8.62 12.63 -4.10
C HIS A 168 8.28 11.14 -3.93
N PHE A 169 9.03 10.45 -3.08
CA PHE A 169 8.72 9.08 -2.67
C PHE A 169 7.92 9.11 -1.38
N LEU A 170 6.76 8.47 -1.38
CA LEU A 170 5.94 8.28 -0.21
C LEU A 170 5.42 6.84 -0.20
N PRO A 171 5.99 5.93 0.57
CA PRO A 171 5.50 4.56 0.68
C PRO A 171 4.09 4.54 1.28
N ILE A 172 3.36 3.46 1.03
CA ILE A 172 2.06 3.22 1.66
C ILE A 172 2.32 2.66 3.06
N VAL A 173 2.34 3.55 4.05
CA VAL A 173 2.54 3.21 5.46
C VAL A 173 1.34 3.67 6.29
N GLN A 174 1.08 2.96 7.37
CA GLN A 174 0.04 3.30 8.35
C GLN A 174 0.67 3.80 9.63
N ASP A 175 -0.14 4.48 10.47
CA ASP A 175 0.26 4.92 11.80
C ASP A 175 0.68 3.70 12.63
N GLU A 176 1.95 3.69 13.05
CA GLU A 176 2.56 2.58 13.79
C GLU A 176 1.87 2.37 15.14
N GLN A 177 1.58 3.46 15.85
CA GLN A 177 0.96 3.39 17.18
C GLN A 177 -0.46 2.82 17.08
N TYR A 178 -1.19 3.21 16.03
CA TYR A 178 -2.52 2.67 15.77
C TYR A 178 -2.44 1.16 15.52
N LEU A 179 -1.62 0.71 14.57
CA LEU A 179 -1.55 -0.70 14.18
C LEU A 179 -1.07 -1.59 15.34
N GLN A 180 0.00 -1.19 16.03
CA GLN A 180 0.52 -1.91 17.20
C GLN A 180 -0.52 -2.01 18.33
N ARG A 181 -1.27 -0.92 18.56
CA ARG A 181 -2.34 -0.91 19.55
C ARG A 181 -3.47 -1.86 19.17
N GLN A 182 -3.88 -1.92 17.87
CA GLN A 182 -4.94 -2.82 17.44
C GLN A 182 -4.54 -4.28 17.63
N VAL A 183 -3.32 -4.66 17.29
CA VAL A 183 -2.82 -6.02 17.50
C VAL A 183 -2.73 -6.35 19.00
N ALA A 184 -2.31 -5.41 19.83
CA ALA A 184 -2.27 -5.60 21.28
C ALA A 184 -3.67 -5.80 21.89
N LEU A 185 -4.69 -5.07 21.39
CA LEU A 185 -6.07 -5.25 21.82
C LEU A 185 -6.65 -6.62 21.41
N ALA A 186 -6.19 -7.18 20.28
CA ALA A 186 -6.63 -8.48 19.77
C ALA A 186 -5.83 -9.68 20.33
N GLN A 187 -5.04 -9.50 21.39
CA GLN A 187 -4.16 -10.56 21.93
C GLN A 187 -4.93 -11.80 22.44
N ALA A 188 -6.10 -11.62 23.03
CA ALA A 188 -6.92 -12.74 23.51
C ALA A 188 -7.44 -13.58 22.32
N GLU A 189 -7.89 -12.92 21.28
CA GLU A 189 -8.34 -13.53 20.02
C GLU A 189 -7.19 -14.24 19.32
N THR A 190 -5.99 -13.66 19.31
CA THR A 190 -4.77 -14.27 18.76
C THR A 190 -4.47 -15.62 19.44
N ALA A 191 -4.54 -15.68 20.78
CA ALA A 191 -4.33 -16.93 21.53
C ALA A 191 -5.40 -17.99 21.20
N ALA A 192 -6.66 -17.55 21.06
CA ALA A 192 -7.77 -18.42 20.66
C ALA A 192 -7.60 -18.97 19.24
N LEU A 193 -7.12 -18.15 18.30
CA LEU A 193 -6.86 -18.55 16.92
C LEU A 193 -5.76 -19.62 16.82
N ARG A 194 -4.68 -19.52 17.60
CA ARG A 194 -3.63 -20.56 17.62
C ARG A 194 -4.20 -21.93 17.96
N SER A 195 -5.07 -21.99 18.96
CA SER A 195 -5.76 -23.22 19.36
C SER A 195 -6.77 -23.68 18.31
N CYS A 196 -7.55 -22.76 17.75
CA CYS A 196 -8.57 -23.04 16.72
C CYS A 196 -7.94 -23.64 15.45
N TYR A 197 -6.79 -23.14 15.04
CA TYR A 197 -6.05 -23.66 13.88
C TYR A 197 -5.15 -24.84 14.22
N ALA A 198 -5.20 -25.36 15.44
CA ALA A 198 -4.37 -26.46 15.93
C ALA A 198 -2.86 -26.25 15.64
N ILE A 199 -2.38 -25.01 15.73
CA ILE A 199 -0.97 -24.67 15.55
C ILE A 199 -0.21 -25.02 16.81
N PRO A 200 0.75 -25.95 16.79
CA PRO A 200 1.52 -26.33 17.97
C PRO A 200 2.26 -25.15 18.60
N ASP A 201 2.41 -25.20 19.93
CA ASP A 201 3.24 -24.24 20.63
C ASP A 201 4.69 -24.30 20.14
N GLY A 202 5.29 -23.13 19.93
CA GLY A 202 6.66 -23.00 19.42
C GLY A 202 6.80 -23.13 17.90
N ARG A 203 5.77 -23.59 17.16
CA ARG A 203 5.81 -23.58 15.71
C ARG A 203 5.76 -22.16 15.18
N ALA A 204 6.74 -21.79 14.34
CA ALA A 204 6.82 -20.50 13.71
C ALA A 204 5.73 -20.33 12.62
N VAL A 205 5.11 -19.14 12.56
CA VAL A 205 3.99 -18.84 11.65
C VAL A 205 4.43 -17.80 10.63
N ILE A 206 4.46 -18.18 9.36
CA ILE A 206 4.65 -17.26 8.25
C ILE A 206 3.28 -16.85 7.72
N LEU A 207 3.03 -15.54 7.69
CA LEU A 207 1.79 -14.97 7.14
C LEU A 207 1.90 -14.73 5.64
N TYR A 208 0.80 -14.98 4.95
CA TYR A 208 0.42 -14.32 3.72
C TYR A 208 -0.89 -13.57 3.98
N VAL A 209 -0.93 -12.28 3.64
CA VAL A 209 -2.14 -11.44 3.76
C VAL A 209 -2.44 -10.79 2.42
N GLY A 210 -3.57 -11.12 1.81
CA GLY A 210 -3.96 -10.56 0.52
C GLY A 210 -4.97 -11.40 -0.24
N ARG A 211 -5.39 -10.92 -1.42
CA ARG A 211 -6.29 -11.66 -2.31
C ARG A 211 -5.63 -12.96 -2.80
N LEU A 212 -6.44 -14.01 -2.92
CA LEU A 212 -6.00 -15.28 -3.49
C LEU A 212 -6.22 -15.27 -5.01
N ASP A 213 -5.35 -14.57 -5.74
CA ASP A 213 -5.41 -14.46 -7.19
C ASP A 213 -4.07 -14.77 -7.87
N LYS A 214 -4.08 -14.89 -9.21
CA LYS A 214 -2.93 -15.35 -10.00
C LYS A 214 -1.68 -14.49 -9.83
N VAL A 215 -1.84 -13.17 -9.70
CA VAL A 215 -0.68 -12.26 -9.60
C VAL A 215 0.04 -12.38 -8.26
N LYS A 216 -0.61 -13.00 -7.27
CA LYS A 216 -0.01 -13.25 -5.95
C LYS A 216 0.92 -14.46 -5.91
N ASN A 217 0.90 -15.29 -6.97
CA ASN A 217 1.85 -16.38 -7.18
C ASN A 217 1.87 -17.45 -6.07
N LEU A 218 0.71 -17.68 -5.47
CA LEU A 218 0.55 -18.57 -4.32
C LEU A 218 0.78 -20.05 -4.63
N PRO A 219 0.49 -20.56 -5.84
CA PRO A 219 0.87 -21.92 -6.20
C PRO A 219 2.37 -22.19 -6.05
N ARG A 220 3.22 -21.25 -6.51
CA ARG A 220 4.67 -21.40 -6.37
C ARG A 220 5.14 -21.23 -4.92
N LEU A 221 4.45 -20.40 -4.14
CA LEU A 221 4.69 -20.33 -2.70
C LEU A 221 4.47 -21.68 -2.01
N LEU A 222 3.38 -22.40 -2.35
CA LEU A 222 3.10 -23.72 -1.79
C LEU A 222 4.18 -24.75 -2.20
N GLU A 223 4.66 -24.70 -3.45
CA GLU A 223 5.78 -25.55 -3.91
C GLU A 223 7.06 -25.25 -3.11
N ALA A 224 7.43 -23.99 -2.96
CA ALA A 224 8.60 -23.57 -2.18
C ALA A 224 8.45 -23.92 -0.69
N PHE A 225 7.24 -23.77 -0.14
CA PHE A 225 6.93 -24.15 1.23
C PHE A 225 7.08 -25.66 1.45
N ARG A 226 6.68 -26.49 0.47
CA ARG A 226 6.90 -27.92 0.52
C ARG A 226 8.39 -28.26 0.64
N LEU A 227 9.27 -27.59 -0.13
CA LEU A 227 10.72 -27.82 -0.06
C LEU A 227 11.27 -27.63 1.36
N VAL A 228 10.90 -26.51 2.01
CA VAL A 228 11.41 -26.21 3.37
C VAL A 228 10.82 -27.13 4.45
N ILE A 229 9.59 -27.63 4.26
CA ILE A 229 9.00 -28.65 5.13
C ILE A 229 9.73 -29.99 4.98
N ASP A 230 10.12 -30.38 3.76
CA ASP A 230 10.90 -31.59 3.50
C ASP A 230 12.30 -31.54 4.12
N GLU A 231 12.85 -30.34 4.30
CA GLU A 231 14.11 -30.13 5.01
C GLU A 231 13.97 -30.18 6.54
N GLY A 232 12.73 -30.29 7.04
CA GLY A 232 12.44 -30.44 8.47
C GLY A 232 12.20 -29.14 9.22
N LEU A 233 11.98 -28.01 8.54
CA LEU A 233 11.64 -26.75 9.21
C LEU A 233 10.25 -26.83 9.85
N ASP A 234 10.14 -26.44 11.12
CA ASP A 234 8.84 -26.46 11.84
C ASP A 234 8.08 -25.14 11.63
N LEU A 235 7.49 -25.03 10.45
CA LEU A 235 6.75 -23.87 9.99
C LEU A 235 5.26 -24.14 9.81
N GLN A 236 4.45 -23.12 10.01
CA GLN A 236 3.06 -23.00 9.58
C GLN A 236 2.93 -21.86 8.58
N LEU A 237 2.28 -22.10 7.46
CA LEU A 237 1.87 -21.04 6.53
C LEU A 237 0.41 -20.68 6.80
N LEU A 238 0.15 -19.42 7.21
CA LEU A 238 -1.19 -18.91 7.46
C LEU A 238 -1.58 -17.96 6.33
N MET A 239 -2.54 -18.36 5.51
CA MET A 239 -3.04 -17.60 4.37
C MET A 239 -4.32 -16.87 4.75
N VAL A 240 -4.22 -15.54 4.88
CA VAL A 240 -5.33 -14.65 5.24
C VAL A 240 -5.81 -13.90 4.01
N GLY A 241 -7.01 -14.22 3.56
CA GLY A 241 -7.63 -13.63 2.38
C GLY A 241 -8.57 -14.57 1.67
N ASP A 242 -9.22 -14.05 0.64
CA ASP A 242 -10.08 -14.82 -0.26
C ASP A 242 -9.76 -14.49 -1.72
N GLY A 243 -10.32 -15.24 -2.64
CA GLY A 243 -10.16 -14.97 -4.07
C GLY A 243 -10.42 -16.18 -4.96
N PRO A 244 -10.36 -15.97 -6.28
CA PRO A 244 -10.74 -17.00 -7.26
C PRO A 244 -9.86 -18.27 -7.20
N MET A 245 -8.67 -18.20 -6.60
CA MET A 245 -7.77 -19.35 -6.50
C MET A 245 -7.94 -20.17 -5.21
N ASP A 246 -8.85 -19.83 -4.29
CA ASP A 246 -8.97 -20.53 -2.99
C ASP A 246 -9.11 -22.05 -3.16
N ALA A 247 -10.04 -22.50 -4.01
CA ALA A 247 -10.28 -23.94 -4.22
C ALA A 247 -9.06 -24.65 -4.84
N GLU A 248 -8.39 -24.01 -5.82
CA GLU A 248 -7.19 -24.54 -6.47
C GLU A 248 -6.03 -24.67 -5.48
N LEU A 249 -5.82 -23.66 -4.65
CA LEU A 249 -4.74 -23.64 -3.65
C LEU A 249 -4.96 -24.69 -2.55
N ARG A 250 -6.19 -24.92 -2.09
CA ARG A 250 -6.52 -25.97 -1.15
C ARG A 250 -6.25 -27.36 -1.74
N GLN A 251 -6.66 -27.58 -3.01
CA GLN A 251 -6.37 -28.84 -3.70
C GLN A 251 -4.86 -29.05 -3.88
N GLN A 252 -4.12 -28.01 -4.21
CA GLN A 252 -2.65 -28.09 -4.33
C GLN A 252 -2.00 -28.39 -2.98
N ALA A 253 -2.44 -27.76 -1.88
CA ALA A 253 -1.94 -28.04 -0.54
C ALA A 253 -2.13 -29.53 -0.18
N THR A 254 -3.30 -30.11 -0.51
CA THR A 254 -3.54 -31.55 -0.34
C THR A 254 -2.61 -32.42 -1.22
N THR A 255 -2.45 -32.04 -2.50
CA THR A 255 -1.54 -32.76 -3.42
C THR A 255 -0.09 -32.77 -2.93
N LEU A 256 0.33 -31.68 -2.30
CA LEU A 256 1.65 -31.50 -1.70
C LEU A 256 1.76 -32.06 -0.27
N SER A 257 0.69 -32.67 0.28
CA SER A 257 0.63 -33.16 1.67
C SER A 257 0.99 -32.07 2.70
N LEU A 258 0.37 -30.89 2.54
CA LEU A 258 0.60 -29.72 3.38
C LEU A 258 -0.62 -29.34 4.26
N GLU A 259 -1.65 -30.18 4.36
CA GLU A 259 -2.92 -29.87 5.05
C GLU A 259 -2.72 -29.49 6.52
N GLU A 260 -1.74 -30.12 7.20
CA GLU A 260 -1.41 -29.83 8.59
C GLU A 260 -0.45 -28.64 8.75
N ARG A 261 0.08 -28.11 7.64
CA ARG A 261 1.10 -27.04 7.61
C ARG A 261 0.63 -25.76 6.96
N VAL A 262 -0.53 -25.77 6.28
CA VAL A 262 -1.12 -24.62 5.62
C VAL A 262 -2.53 -24.39 6.13
N THR A 263 -2.77 -23.21 6.69
CA THR A 263 -4.09 -22.79 7.17
C THR A 263 -4.66 -21.71 6.25
N PHE A 264 -5.87 -21.90 5.76
CA PHE A 264 -6.61 -20.91 4.98
C PHE A 264 -7.66 -20.25 5.88
N ALA A 265 -7.38 -19.04 6.34
CA ALA A 265 -8.22 -18.30 7.29
C ALA A 265 -9.43 -17.60 6.64
N GLY A 266 -9.48 -17.53 5.29
CA GLY A 266 -10.48 -16.74 4.59
C GLY A 266 -10.23 -15.23 4.74
N LYS A 267 -11.17 -14.42 4.22
CA LYS A 267 -11.10 -12.96 4.31
C LYS A 267 -11.31 -12.49 5.74
N GLN A 268 -10.37 -11.71 6.27
CA GLN A 268 -10.46 -11.11 7.59
C GLN A 268 -10.41 -9.58 7.49
N GLN A 269 -11.06 -8.89 8.42
CA GLN A 269 -11.12 -7.43 8.49
C GLN A 269 -11.19 -6.96 9.95
N GLY A 270 -10.79 -5.71 10.22
CA GLY A 270 -10.88 -5.12 11.56
C GLY A 270 -10.08 -5.90 12.61
N SER A 271 -10.67 -6.13 13.80
CA SER A 271 -10.03 -6.85 14.91
C SER A 271 -9.59 -8.26 14.54
N ASP A 272 -10.38 -8.97 13.71
CA ASP A 272 -10.05 -10.33 13.30
C ASP A 272 -8.76 -10.34 12.46
N LEU A 273 -8.58 -9.37 11.55
CA LEU A 273 -7.34 -9.23 10.80
C LEU A 273 -6.14 -8.94 11.73
N TYR A 274 -6.33 -8.07 12.73
CA TYR A 274 -5.27 -7.75 13.68
C TYR A 274 -4.90 -8.94 14.57
N ALA A 275 -5.87 -9.79 14.93
CA ALA A 275 -5.62 -11.04 15.63
C ALA A 275 -4.75 -12.00 14.79
N HIS A 276 -4.99 -12.08 13.47
CA HIS A 276 -4.16 -12.88 12.58
C HIS A 276 -2.74 -12.31 12.41
N TYR A 277 -2.60 -10.98 12.34
CA TYR A 277 -1.27 -10.35 12.41
C TYR A 277 -0.55 -10.69 13.71
N GLY A 278 -1.26 -10.68 14.85
CA GLY A 278 -0.70 -11.05 16.16
C GLY A 278 -0.18 -12.50 16.19
N LEU A 279 -0.74 -13.39 15.39
CA LEU A 279 -0.34 -14.80 15.29
C LEU A 279 0.92 -15.01 14.46
N GLY A 280 1.22 -14.10 13.53
CA GLY A 280 2.34 -14.22 12.59
C GLY A 280 3.69 -13.89 13.22
N ASP A 281 4.73 -14.58 12.78
CA ASP A 281 6.13 -14.34 13.15
C ASP A 281 6.91 -13.64 12.05
N ALA A 282 6.54 -13.87 10.78
CA ALA A 282 7.08 -13.23 9.59
C ALA A 282 6.00 -13.15 8.51
N LEU A 283 6.25 -12.38 7.44
CA LEU A 283 5.33 -12.27 6.31
C LEU A 283 6.04 -12.59 4.99
N VAL A 284 5.35 -13.27 4.08
CA VAL A 284 5.81 -13.52 2.71
C VAL A 284 4.86 -12.91 1.68
N LEU A 285 5.41 -12.18 0.70
CA LEU A 285 4.67 -11.60 -0.43
C LEU A 285 5.36 -11.92 -1.76
N PRO A 286 5.06 -13.08 -2.40
CA PRO A 286 5.76 -13.57 -3.58
C PRO A 286 5.13 -13.13 -4.91
N SER A 287 4.44 -11.98 -4.92
CA SER A 287 3.65 -11.50 -6.06
C SER A 287 4.49 -11.32 -7.32
N THR A 288 3.96 -11.70 -8.49
CA THR A 288 4.54 -11.42 -9.81
C THR A 288 4.14 -10.04 -10.35
N TYR A 289 3.10 -9.45 -9.75
CA TYR A 289 2.64 -8.10 -10.04
C TYR A 289 2.08 -7.47 -8.75
N GLU A 290 2.72 -6.39 -8.30
CA GLU A 290 2.35 -5.70 -7.06
C GLU A 290 2.76 -4.22 -7.15
N PRO A 291 1.81 -3.27 -7.18
CA PRO A 291 2.14 -1.85 -7.19
C PRO A 291 2.96 -1.44 -5.96
N PHE A 292 2.50 -1.83 -4.78
CA PHE A 292 3.24 -1.58 -3.55
C PHE A 292 3.34 -2.82 -2.65
N GLY A 293 2.21 -3.32 -2.12
CA GLY A 293 2.17 -4.39 -1.12
C GLY A 293 2.13 -3.82 0.31
N ALA A 294 1.03 -3.16 0.66
CA ALA A 294 0.88 -2.49 1.97
C ALA A 294 1.05 -3.45 3.16
N THR A 295 0.71 -4.73 2.99
CA THR A 295 0.88 -5.77 4.02
C THR A 295 2.33 -5.97 4.46
N VAL A 296 3.30 -5.68 3.58
CA VAL A 296 4.73 -5.67 3.93
C VAL A 296 5.04 -4.55 4.92
N ALA A 297 4.53 -3.33 4.67
CA ALA A 297 4.72 -2.22 5.61
C ALA A 297 4.02 -2.51 6.95
N GLU A 298 2.81 -3.09 6.93
CA GLU A 298 2.09 -3.51 8.13
C GLU A 298 2.89 -4.54 8.95
N ALA A 299 3.47 -5.54 8.29
CA ALA A 299 4.33 -6.54 8.94
C ALA A 299 5.58 -5.90 9.56
N LEU A 300 6.28 -5.02 8.84
CA LEU A 300 7.45 -4.32 9.35
C LEU A 300 7.11 -3.41 10.55
N VAL A 301 5.98 -2.70 10.53
CA VAL A 301 5.47 -1.93 11.69
C VAL A 301 5.30 -2.83 12.90
N LEU A 302 4.82 -4.05 12.70
CA LEU A 302 4.60 -5.03 13.76
C LEU A 302 5.89 -5.80 14.15
N GLY A 303 7.04 -5.39 13.62
CA GLY A 303 8.34 -5.98 13.91
C GLY A 303 8.51 -7.39 13.34
N MET A 304 7.73 -7.76 12.33
CA MET A 304 7.88 -9.01 11.60
C MET A 304 8.85 -8.84 10.44
N PRO A 305 9.87 -9.71 10.30
CA PRO A 305 10.69 -9.73 9.10
C PRO A 305 9.85 -10.21 7.91
N VAL A 306 10.25 -9.80 6.70
CA VAL A 306 9.46 -10.04 5.50
C VAL A 306 10.29 -10.67 4.38
N ALA A 307 9.69 -11.60 3.64
CA ALA A 307 10.19 -12.04 2.35
C ALA A 307 9.30 -11.45 1.25
N VAL A 308 9.83 -10.51 0.50
CA VAL A 308 9.06 -9.70 -0.45
C VAL A 308 9.60 -9.84 -1.87
N SER A 309 8.70 -9.99 -2.83
CA SER A 309 9.05 -10.00 -4.25
C SER A 309 9.78 -8.73 -4.67
N GLU A 310 10.86 -8.88 -5.42
CA GLU A 310 11.65 -7.77 -5.97
C GLU A 310 10.87 -6.85 -6.93
N VAL A 311 9.73 -7.32 -7.47
CA VAL A 311 8.83 -6.52 -8.33
C VAL A 311 7.79 -5.73 -7.54
N ALA A 312 7.64 -5.98 -6.24
CA ALA A 312 6.74 -5.21 -5.38
C ALA A 312 7.38 -3.87 -4.98
N GLY A 313 6.60 -2.79 -4.97
CA GLY A 313 7.10 -1.46 -4.58
C GLY A 313 7.64 -1.43 -3.14
N SER A 314 7.06 -2.22 -2.25
CA SER A 314 7.48 -2.35 -0.85
C SER A 314 8.82 -3.08 -0.65
N CYS A 315 9.40 -3.70 -1.69
CA CYS A 315 10.72 -4.32 -1.58
C CYS A 315 11.81 -3.30 -1.20
N THR A 316 11.58 -2.01 -1.46
CA THR A 316 12.49 -0.92 -1.09
C THR A 316 12.50 -0.61 0.41
N LEU A 317 11.52 -1.13 1.17
CA LEU A 317 11.49 -1.04 2.62
C LEU A 317 12.45 -2.05 3.28
N VAL A 318 12.88 -3.10 2.56
CA VAL A 318 13.86 -4.08 3.03
C VAL A 318 15.26 -3.59 2.67
N ARG A 319 16.01 -3.10 3.66
CA ARG A 319 17.34 -2.47 3.52
C ARG A 319 18.45 -3.26 4.19
N SER A 320 18.10 -4.10 5.15
CA SER A 320 19.03 -4.96 5.89
C SER A 320 18.45 -6.37 6.09
N ASP A 321 19.30 -7.31 6.46
CA ASP A 321 18.89 -8.68 6.77
C ASP A 321 17.93 -8.76 7.96
N GLU A 322 17.94 -7.76 8.86
CA GLU A 322 17.03 -7.72 10.01
C GLU A 322 15.57 -7.50 9.60
N GLU A 323 15.33 -6.76 8.53
CA GLU A 323 14.01 -6.49 7.97
C GLU A 323 13.50 -7.68 7.15
N GLY A 324 14.39 -8.58 6.75
CA GLY A 324 14.10 -9.75 5.91
C GLY A 324 14.86 -9.77 4.59
N CYS A 325 14.25 -10.28 3.53
CA CYS A 325 14.91 -10.40 2.24
C CYS A 325 13.99 -10.15 1.05
N ARG A 326 14.62 -9.85 -0.08
CA ARG A 326 13.95 -9.81 -1.40
C ARG A 326 14.04 -11.20 -2.04
N LEU A 327 13.04 -11.53 -2.84
CA LEU A 327 12.97 -12.80 -3.57
C LEU A 327 12.58 -12.57 -5.04
N ASN A 328 13.08 -13.45 -5.91
CA ASN A 328 12.62 -13.57 -7.28
C ASN A 328 11.32 -14.39 -7.31
N PRO A 329 10.18 -13.82 -7.66
CA PRO A 329 8.90 -14.54 -7.63
C PRO A 329 8.80 -15.64 -8.71
N LEU A 330 9.69 -15.65 -9.70
CA LEU A 330 9.70 -16.63 -10.77
C LEU A 330 10.57 -17.86 -10.47
N ASP A 331 11.29 -17.85 -9.34
CA ASP A 331 12.18 -18.93 -8.92
C ASP A 331 11.69 -19.55 -7.61
N THR A 332 11.22 -20.81 -7.67
CA THR A 332 10.71 -21.56 -6.52
C THR A 332 11.79 -21.77 -5.45
N GLU A 333 13.04 -22.02 -5.87
CA GLU A 333 14.14 -22.23 -4.94
C GLU A 333 14.55 -20.92 -4.23
N ASP A 334 14.46 -19.77 -4.92
CA ASP A 334 14.71 -18.48 -4.28
C ASP A 334 13.62 -18.11 -3.27
N ILE A 335 12.35 -18.48 -3.54
CA ILE A 335 11.29 -18.37 -2.55
C ILE A 335 11.57 -19.27 -1.33
N ALA A 336 12.01 -20.53 -1.56
CA ALA A 336 12.38 -21.45 -0.48
C ALA A 336 13.58 -20.92 0.33
N ARG A 337 14.61 -20.36 -0.31
CA ARG A 337 15.73 -19.65 0.33
C ARG A 337 15.22 -18.53 1.25
N ALA A 338 14.29 -17.73 0.74
CA ALA A 338 13.70 -16.64 1.51
C ALA A 338 12.91 -17.15 2.73
N LEU A 339 12.18 -18.26 2.61
CA LEU A 339 11.47 -18.87 3.74
C LEU A 339 12.45 -19.42 4.80
N ARG A 340 13.58 -20.03 4.40
CA ARG A 340 14.66 -20.46 5.32
C ARG A 340 15.22 -19.27 6.07
N HIS A 341 15.52 -18.18 5.36
CA HIS A 341 16.03 -16.95 5.99
C HIS A 341 15.04 -16.36 7.01
N LEU A 342 13.75 -16.32 6.69
CA LEU A 342 12.73 -15.91 7.68
C LEU A 342 12.71 -16.82 8.91
N TYR A 343 12.84 -18.14 8.72
CA TYR A 343 12.87 -19.11 9.82
C TYR A 343 14.05 -18.85 10.76
N ASP A 344 15.24 -18.58 10.22
CA ASP A 344 16.44 -18.25 10.99
C ASP A 344 16.23 -16.96 11.79
N LEU A 345 15.71 -15.90 11.16
CA LEU A 345 15.40 -14.62 11.82
C LEU A 345 14.38 -14.76 12.95
N ILE A 346 13.36 -15.62 12.79
CA ILE A 346 12.37 -15.91 13.83
C ILE A 346 13.06 -16.59 15.02
N GLY A 347 13.93 -17.57 14.77
CA GLY A 347 14.68 -18.29 15.81
C GLY A 347 15.58 -17.39 16.65
N GLU A 348 16.22 -16.39 16.04
CA GLU A 348 17.05 -15.41 16.73
C GLU A 348 16.26 -14.42 17.59
N ARG A 349 14.96 -14.22 17.30
CA ARG A 349 14.09 -13.25 17.99
C ARG A 349 13.21 -13.83 19.08
N CYS A 350 13.30 -15.13 19.36
CA CYS A 350 12.51 -15.78 20.40
C CYS A 350 12.77 -15.17 21.78
N GLY A 351 11.85 -14.34 22.30
CA GLY A 351 11.91 -13.87 23.70
C GLY A 351 11.13 -12.61 24.08
N GLY A 352 10.23 -12.05 23.29
CA GLY A 352 9.52 -10.86 23.78
C GLY A 352 8.27 -10.43 23.00
N ILE A 353 7.24 -10.03 23.75
CA ILE A 353 5.88 -9.70 23.29
C ILE A 353 5.80 -8.33 22.59
N THR A 354 6.77 -7.45 22.70
CA THR A 354 6.81 -6.14 22.01
C THR A 354 7.90 -6.15 20.96
N ARG A 355 7.51 -6.44 19.72
CA ARG A 355 8.41 -6.32 18.57
C ARG A 355 8.51 -4.84 18.19
N GLN A 356 9.73 -4.30 18.19
CA GLN A 356 9.98 -2.95 17.69
C GLN A 356 9.71 -2.92 16.17
N SER A 357 9.18 -1.80 15.67
CA SER A 357 9.02 -1.58 14.23
C SER A 357 10.34 -1.73 13.49
N LEU A 358 10.29 -2.42 12.35
CA LEU A 358 11.40 -2.61 11.43
C LEU A 358 11.33 -1.66 10.24
N LEU A 359 10.39 -0.71 10.22
CA LEU A 359 10.34 0.29 9.15
C LEU A 359 11.60 1.16 9.18
N PRO A 360 12.15 1.50 7.99
CA PRO A 360 13.34 2.35 7.89
C PRO A 360 13.11 3.78 8.40
N TYR A 361 11.86 4.25 8.35
CA TYR A 361 11.40 5.51 8.90
C TYR A 361 10.02 5.33 9.51
N THR A 362 9.72 6.08 10.58
CA THR A 362 8.39 6.10 11.19
C THR A 362 7.37 6.79 10.29
N PHE A 363 6.08 6.54 10.53
CA PHE A 363 4.99 7.25 9.86
C PHE A 363 5.17 8.77 9.96
N ASP A 364 5.45 9.30 11.16
CA ASP A 364 5.66 10.73 11.40
C ASP A 364 6.84 11.30 10.60
N GLN A 365 7.93 10.52 10.44
CA GLN A 365 9.06 10.93 9.62
C GLN A 365 8.71 11.01 8.14
N TYR A 366 7.95 10.03 7.61
CA TYR A 366 7.44 10.10 6.23
C TYR A 366 6.49 11.27 6.03
N MET A 367 5.59 11.51 6.99
CA MET A 367 4.67 12.65 6.92
C MET A 367 5.40 13.99 7.01
N SER A 368 6.43 14.10 7.84
CA SER A 368 7.28 15.31 7.91
C SER A 368 8.01 15.61 6.59
N GLN A 369 8.49 14.57 5.89
CA GLN A 369 9.09 14.72 4.56
C GLN A 369 8.06 15.17 3.52
N LEU A 370 6.85 14.59 3.56
CA LEU A 370 5.74 15.00 2.70
C LEU A 370 5.34 16.46 2.95
N ASP A 371 5.22 16.86 4.22
CA ASP A 371 4.88 18.23 4.59
C ASP A 371 5.91 19.22 4.04
N GLY A 372 7.20 18.96 4.23
CA GLY A 372 8.27 19.77 3.67
C GLY A 372 8.20 19.91 2.15
N TYR A 373 7.87 18.80 1.47
CA TYR A 373 7.68 18.79 0.03
C TYR A 373 6.49 19.64 -0.41
N LEU A 374 5.31 19.47 0.19
CA LEU A 374 4.11 20.22 -0.14
C LEU A 374 4.26 21.72 0.19
N ASP A 375 4.81 22.03 1.35
CA ASP A 375 5.07 23.41 1.78
C ASP A 375 6.05 24.13 0.82
N SER A 376 7.08 23.44 0.31
CA SER A 376 7.99 24.00 -0.68
C SER A 376 7.29 24.36 -1.98
N LEU A 377 6.42 23.48 -2.49
CA LEU A 377 5.62 23.74 -3.69
C LEU A 377 4.64 24.90 -3.50
N ILE A 378 4.01 24.97 -2.32
CA ILE A 378 3.09 26.08 -1.99
C ILE A 378 3.86 27.42 -1.94
N ALA A 379 5.04 27.42 -1.29
CA ALA A 379 5.88 28.63 -1.19
C ALA A 379 6.37 29.12 -2.57
N GLU A 380 6.73 28.22 -3.48
CA GLU A 380 7.15 28.57 -4.84
C GLU A 380 6.04 29.18 -5.70
N ARG A 381 4.77 29.02 -5.31
CA ARG A 381 3.63 29.64 -5.98
C ARG A 381 3.69 31.16 -5.92
N TYR A 382 4.33 31.73 -4.89
CA TYR A 382 4.39 33.16 -4.62
C TYR A 382 5.68 33.82 -5.08
N LYS A 383 6.61 33.04 -5.64
CA LYS A 383 7.81 33.56 -6.32
C LYS A 383 7.53 33.81 -7.80
#